data_7676688618b50005f8b2f1e4b608cedd
#
_entry.id   7676688618b50005f8b2f1e4b608cedd
#
_cell.length_a   1.000
_cell.length_b   1.000
_cell.length_c   1.000
_cell.angle_alpha   90.00
_cell.angle_beta   90.00
_cell.angle_gamma   90.00
#
_symmetry.space_group_name_H-M   'P 1'
#
loop_
_entity.id
_entity.type
_entity.pdbx_description
1 polymer ?
#
loop_
_entity_poly.entity_id
_entity_poly.type
_entity_poly.pdbx_seq_one_letter_code
_entity_poly.pdbx_strand_id
1 'polypeptide(L)'
;MDNAQVKELIRRYQEGIAGPDEIAQLEYLLETGTIGLEAFHDLGTIENQVHNLETGLPSQSLDDAFYTMLRDEIKKEQSLFERINVPRYQLLFRIAAAVLLVMSGIAIGHFLDRPQASDGQVHQLSEQVSELKEMMMLALLDKEEATERLKAVNLTRGMNEVSTKVTQALFRTLNNDENVNVRLAALEALTPYTGDERIREELVRSIGKQDSPLVQLALAELMAALQEKSSLDALQKILNNDRTPEAVKKKIEESILVMS
;
A
#
# COMPACT_ATOMS: atom_id res chain seq x y z
N MET A 1 12.70 18.68 30.72
CA MET A 1 12.57 17.20 30.90
C MET A 1 13.94 16.58 30.87
N ASP A 2 14.19 15.58 31.73
CA ASP A 2 15.46 14.83 31.75
C ASP A 2 15.51 13.92 30.51
N ASN A 3 16.70 13.72 29.95
CA ASN A 3 16.93 12.92 28.73
C ASN A 3 16.44 11.46 28.90
N ALA A 4 16.42 10.95 30.14
CA ALA A 4 15.87 9.63 30.47
C ALA A 4 14.34 9.56 30.32
N GLN A 5 13.64 10.62 30.71
CA GLN A 5 12.18 10.71 30.59
C GLN A 5 11.73 10.80 29.13
N VAL A 6 12.48 11.49 28.30
CA VAL A 6 12.20 11.60 26.87
C VAL A 6 12.35 10.24 26.18
N LYS A 7 13.43 9.50 26.50
CA LYS A 7 13.63 8.15 25.95
C LYS A 7 12.53 7.17 26.35
N GLU A 8 12.08 7.25 27.60
CA GLU A 8 10.99 6.38 28.07
C GLU A 8 9.66 6.72 27.38
N LEU A 9 9.41 8.00 27.13
CA LEU A 9 8.24 8.48 26.42
C LEU A 9 8.22 7.98 24.95
N ILE A 10 9.36 8.04 24.25
CA ILE A 10 9.55 7.52 22.90
C ILE A 10 9.33 6.01 22.88
N ARG A 11 9.91 5.27 23.85
CA ARG A 11 9.72 3.82 23.93
C ARG A 11 8.26 3.43 24.10
N ARG A 12 7.54 4.10 24.99
CA ARG A 12 6.10 3.84 25.21
C ARG A 12 5.24 4.13 24.00
N TYR A 13 5.61 5.16 23.23
CA TYR A 13 4.97 5.47 21.96
C TYR A 13 5.22 4.38 20.91
N GLN A 14 6.47 3.90 20.77
CA GLN A 14 6.83 2.82 19.84
C GLN A 14 6.17 1.48 20.20
N GLU A 15 5.97 1.20 21.50
CA GLU A 15 5.26 0.03 21.99
C GLU A 15 3.73 0.15 21.87
N GLY A 16 3.20 1.32 21.47
CA GLY A 16 1.75 1.56 21.33
C GLY A 16 0.99 1.69 22.65
N ILE A 17 1.71 1.91 23.77
CA ILE A 17 1.15 2.03 25.14
C ILE A 17 1.14 3.47 25.67
N ALA A 18 1.53 4.44 24.84
CA ALA A 18 1.49 5.85 25.22
C ALA A 18 0.06 6.38 25.30
N GLY A 19 -0.26 7.07 26.38
CA GLY A 19 -1.55 7.73 26.57
C GLY A 19 -1.66 9.05 25.77
N PRO A 20 -2.90 9.61 25.61
CA PRO A 20 -3.12 10.84 24.84
C PRO A 20 -2.26 12.02 25.30
N ASP A 21 -2.10 12.19 26.63
CA ASP A 21 -1.28 13.25 27.20
C ASP A 21 0.21 13.09 26.91
N GLU A 22 0.68 11.84 26.84
CA GLU A 22 2.06 11.49 26.52
C GLU A 22 2.35 11.71 25.03
N ILE A 23 1.37 11.45 24.17
CA ILE A 23 1.46 11.72 22.73
C ILE A 23 1.52 13.22 22.47
N ALA A 24 0.64 14.02 23.12
CA ALA A 24 0.68 15.47 23.01
C ALA A 24 2.02 16.06 23.49
N GLN A 25 2.61 15.46 24.53
CA GLN A 25 3.90 15.88 25.04
C GLN A 25 5.05 15.54 24.07
N LEU A 26 4.98 14.41 23.35
CA LEU A 26 5.93 14.05 22.29
C LEU A 26 5.81 15.00 21.08
N GLU A 27 4.58 15.33 20.67
CA GLU A 27 4.32 16.29 19.61
C GLU A 27 4.92 17.66 19.95
N TYR A 28 4.71 18.14 21.15
CA TYR A 28 5.29 19.40 21.61
C TYR A 28 6.84 19.39 21.59
N LEU A 29 7.46 18.28 22.00
CA LEU A 29 8.92 18.15 22.00
C LEU A 29 9.50 18.07 20.58
N LEU A 30 8.75 17.49 19.62
CA LEU A 30 9.08 17.49 18.20
C LEU A 30 8.93 18.89 17.58
N GLU A 31 7.83 19.59 17.87
CA GLU A 31 7.57 20.94 17.37
C GLU A 31 8.59 21.95 17.88
N THR A 32 9.05 21.79 19.12
CA THR A 32 10.08 22.68 19.71
C THR A 32 11.51 22.31 19.28
N GLY A 33 11.68 21.28 18.44
CA GLY A 33 12.99 20.83 18.00
C GLY A 33 13.85 20.22 19.12
N THR A 34 13.25 19.92 20.27
CA THR A 34 13.95 19.31 21.41
C THR A 34 14.28 17.85 21.13
N ILE A 35 13.50 17.21 20.26
CA ILE A 35 13.72 15.84 19.76
C ILE A 35 13.68 15.90 18.23
N GLY A 36 14.66 15.26 17.56
CA GLY A 36 14.62 15.05 16.13
C GLY A 36 13.85 13.79 15.76
N LEU A 37 13.32 13.71 14.55
CA LEU A 37 12.68 12.51 13.98
C LEU A 37 13.62 11.29 14.00
N GLU A 38 14.93 11.52 14.01
CA GLU A 38 15.97 10.48 14.12
C GLU A 38 15.87 9.67 15.42
N ALA A 39 15.29 10.25 16.49
CA ALA A 39 15.09 9.55 17.76
C ALA A 39 14.02 8.42 17.67
N PHE A 40 13.18 8.42 16.64
CA PHE A 40 12.15 7.40 16.37
C PHE A 40 12.62 6.33 15.38
N HIS A 41 13.80 6.51 14.78
CA HIS A 41 14.32 5.58 13.78
C HIS A 41 15.31 4.61 14.41
N ASP A 42 14.79 3.57 15.04
CA ASP A 42 15.61 2.39 15.36
C ASP A 42 15.48 1.31 14.27
N LEU A 43 15.38 1.74 12.99
CA LEU A 43 15.45 0.85 11.83
C LEU A 43 16.83 0.15 11.76
N GLY A 44 17.88 0.80 12.22
CA GLY A 44 19.23 0.22 12.26
C GLY A 44 19.37 -0.97 13.21
N THR A 45 18.61 -1.00 14.31
CA THR A 45 18.60 -2.15 15.24
C THR A 45 17.82 -3.33 14.66
N ILE A 46 16.71 -3.09 13.95
CA ILE A 46 15.96 -4.16 13.28
C ILE A 46 16.78 -4.73 12.12
N GLU A 47 17.41 -3.90 11.32
CA GLU A 47 18.28 -4.33 10.21
C GLU A 47 19.49 -5.13 10.71
N ASN A 48 20.12 -4.71 11.81
CA ASN A 48 21.20 -5.46 12.46
C ASN A 48 20.70 -6.77 13.12
N GLN A 49 19.50 -6.80 13.69
CA GLN A 49 18.91 -8.02 14.23
C GLN A 49 18.56 -9.02 13.13
N VAL A 50 18.04 -8.56 12.01
CA VAL A 50 17.75 -9.42 10.85
C VAL A 50 19.04 -9.92 10.21
N HIS A 51 20.09 -9.09 10.14
CA HIS A 51 21.39 -9.50 9.58
C HIS A 51 22.14 -10.48 10.48
N ASN A 52 21.92 -10.42 11.80
CA ASN A 52 22.49 -11.35 12.78
C ASN A 52 21.63 -12.60 13.04
N LEU A 53 20.47 -12.73 12.40
CA LEU A 53 19.81 -14.01 12.32
C LEU A 53 20.70 -14.90 11.45
N GLU A 54 21.50 -15.75 12.09
CA GLU A 54 22.19 -16.84 11.43
C GLU A 54 21.11 -17.68 10.72
N THR A 55 20.93 -17.44 9.43
CA THR A 55 20.23 -18.39 8.57
C THR A 55 21.10 -19.64 8.55
N GLY A 56 20.83 -20.55 9.46
CA GLY A 56 21.51 -21.81 9.49
C GLY A 56 21.40 -22.43 8.10
N LEU A 57 22.54 -22.56 7.44
CA LEU A 57 22.60 -23.31 6.18
C LEU A 57 21.97 -24.69 6.41
N PRO A 58 21.16 -25.20 5.49
CA PRO A 58 20.58 -26.53 5.60
C PRO A 58 21.69 -27.53 5.94
N SER A 59 21.41 -28.44 6.86
CA SER A 59 22.43 -29.44 7.23
C SER A 59 22.77 -30.31 6.00
N GLN A 60 24.01 -30.68 5.83
CA GLN A 60 24.44 -31.58 4.74
C GLN A 60 23.60 -32.84 4.66
N SER A 61 23.11 -33.33 5.80
CA SER A 61 22.20 -34.47 5.85
C SER A 61 20.84 -34.23 5.20
N LEU A 62 20.34 -32.99 5.21
CA LEU A 62 19.10 -32.59 4.53
C LEU A 62 19.29 -32.50 3.01
N ASP A 63 20.44 -31.97 2.59
CA ASP A 63 20.80 -31.92 1.16
C ASP A 63 20.98 -33.34 0.59
N ASP A 64 21.68 -34.22 1.28
CA ASP A 64 21.86 -35.63 0.86
C ASP A 64 20.52 -36.38 0.80
N ALA A 65 19.64 -36.17 1.76
CA ALA A 65 18.30 -36.77 1.75
C ALA A 65 17.46 -36.22 0.59
N PHE A 66 17.51 -34.93 0.30
CA PHE A 66 16.81 -34.30 -0.82
C PHE A 66 17.31 -34.86 -2.17
N TYR A 67 18.62 -34.89 -2.40
CA TYR A 67 19.18 -35.40 -3.66
C TYR A 67 19.02 -36.89 -3.83
N THR A 68 18.91 -37.65 -2.73
CA THR A 68 18.61 -39.09 -2.80
C THR A 68 17.16 -39.31 -3.20
N MET A 69 16.22 -38.62 -2.60
CA MET A 69 14.80 -38.65 -2.95
C MET A 69 14.56 -38.23 -4.41
N LEU A 70 15.21 -37.18 -4.87
CA LEU A 70 15.14 -36.71 -6.24
C LEU A 70 15.67 -37.73 -7.24
N ARG A 71 16.79 -38.39 -6.93
CA ARG A 71 17.38 -39.47 -7.75
C ARG A 71 16.48 -40.71 -7.85
N ASP A 72 15.83 -41.04 -6.76
CA ASP A 72 14.91 -42.22 -6.73
C ASP A 72 13.64 -41.93 -7.52
N GLU A 73 13.13 -40.67 -7.51
CA GLU A 73 11.97 -40.29 -8.30
C GLU A 73 12.29 -40.27 -9.80
N ILE A 74 13.45 -39.76 -10.21
CA ILE A 74 13.92 -39.77 -11.60
C ILE A 74 14.12 -41.20 -12.11
N LYS A 75 14.63 -42.12 -11.28
CA LYS A 75 14.79 -43.53 -11.66
C LYS A 75 13.46 -44.24 -11.83
N LYS A 76 12.43 -43.91 -11.05
CA LYS A 76 11.07 -44.48 -11.23
C LYS A 76 10.48 -44.07 -12.56
N GLU A 77 10.66 -42.83 -12.99
CA GLU A 77 10.17 -42.39 -14.31
C GLU A 77 10.90 -43.09 -15.47
N GLN A 78 12.20 -43.29 -15.36
CA GLN A 78 12.98 -43.99 -16.43
C GLN A 78 12.63 -45.46 -16.57
N SER A 79 12.21 -46.16 -15.50
CA SER A 79 11.85 -47.57 -15.56
C SER A 79 10.51 -47.85 -16.25
N LEU A 80 9.67 -46.86 -16.45
CA LEU A 80 8.39 -46.99 -17.15
C LEU A 80 8.52 -46.97 -18.68
N PHE A 81 9.64 -46.47 -19.23
CA PHE A 81 9.84 -46.33 -20.67
C PHE A 81 10.60 -47.48 -21.32
N GLU A 82 11.22 -48.41 -20.55
CA GLU A 82 12.11 -49.44 -21.12
C GLU A 82 11.43 -50.76 -21.53
N ARG A 83 10.11 -50.90 -21.43
CA ARG A 83 9.40 -52.19 -21.75
C ARG A 83 8.35 -52.06 -22.83
N ILE A 84 8.63 -51.45 -23.98
CA ILE A 84 7.69 -51.56 -25.09
C ILE A 84 8.44 -51.88 -26.39
N ASN A 85 8.70 -53.20 -26.57
CA ASN A 85 9.09 -53.74 -27.87
C ASN A 85 7.81 -54.04 -28.68
N VAL A 86 7.41 -53.12 -29.55
CA VAL A 86 6.15 -53.21 -30.32
C VAL A 86 6.44 -53.24 -31.83
N PRO A 87 5.76 -54.12 -32.60
CA PRO A 87 5.92 -54.20 -34.06
C PRO A 87 5.50 -52.88 -34.73
N ARG A 88 6.23 -52.49 -35.82
CA ARG A 88 6.19 -51.17 -36.47
C ARG A 88 4.78 -50.61 -36.81
N TYR A 89 3.82 -51.46 -37.14
CA TYR A 89 2.45 -51.03 -37.44
C TYR A 89 1.60 -50.72 -36.19
N GLN A 90 1.88 -51.36 -35.04
CA GLN A 90 1.22 -50.98 -33.77
C GLN A 90 1.69 -49.61 -33.26
N LEU A 91 2.92 -49.20 -33.61
CA LEU A 91 3.43 -47.87 -33.28
C LEU A 91 2.64 -46.77 -34.02
N LEU A 92 2.35 -47.00 -35.31
CA LEU A 92 1.58 -46.04 -36.12
C LEU A 92 0.12 -45.92 -35.60
N PHE A 93 -0.50 -47.00 -35.19
CA PHE A 93 -1.84 -46.94 -34.56
C PHE A 93 -1.84 -46.25 -33.21
N ARG A 94 -0.78 -46.38 -32.42
CA ARG A 94 -0.65 -45.66 -31.13
C ARG A 94 -0.41 -44.20 -31.33
N ILE A 95 0.39 -43.79 -32.30
CA ILE A 95 0.59 -42.39 -32.66
C ILE A 95 -0.73 -41.79 -33.17
N ALA A 96 -1.46 -42.46 -34.03
CA ALA A 96 -2.75 -42.02 -34.55
C ALA A 96 -3.78 -41.84 -33.41
N ALA A 97 -3.82 -42.82 -32.46
CA ALA A 97 -4.70 -42.75 -31.29
C ALA A 97 -4.31 -41.58 -30.34
N ALA A 98 -3.00 -41.34 -30.12
CA ALA A 98 -2.50 -40.22 -29.33
C ALA A 98 -2.83 -38.88 -29.97
N VAL A 99 -2.69 -38.75 -31.30
CA VAL A 99 -3.06 -37.55 -32.04
C VAL A 99 -4.57 -37.29 -31.97
N LEU A 100 -5.40 -38.34 -32.10
CA LEU A 100 -6.86 -38.24 -31.94
C LEU A 100 -7.26 -37.84 -30.51
N LEU A 101 -6.61 -38.35 -29.49
CA LEU A 101 -6.84 -37.95 -28.09
C LEU A 101 -6.42 -36.50 -27.85
N VAL A 102 -5.28 -36.06 -28.37
CA VAL A 102 -4.84 -34.66 -28.27
C VAL A 102 -5.79 -33.74 -29.04
N MET A 103 -6.18 -34.10 -30.25
CA MET A 103 -7.13 -33.34 -31.06
C MET A 103 -8.52 -33.28 -30.39
N SER A 104 -8.99 -34.40 -29.85
CA SER A 104 -10.27 -34.42 -29.08
C SER A 104 -10.16 -33.63 -27.78
N GLY A 105 -9.03 -33.69 -27.08
CA GLY A 105 -8.75 -32.90 -25.90
C GLY A 105 -8.74 -31.40 -26.19
N ILE A 106 -8.12 -30.98 -27.29
CA ILE A 106 -8.13 -29.57 -27.75
C ILE A 106 -9.55 -29.18 -28.18
N ALA A 107 -10.27 -30.03 -28.93
CA ALA A 107 -11.62 -29.74 -29.35
C ALA A 107 -12.60 -29.66 -28.16
N ILE A 108 -12.50 -30.58 -27.21
CA ILE A 108 -13.29 -30.56 -25.97
C ILE A 108 -12.88 -29.38 -25.10
N GLY A 109 -11.58 -29.10 -24.96
CA GLY A 109 -11.07 -27.92 -24.23
C GLY A 109 -11.62 -26.63 -24.84
N HIS A 110 -11.56 -26.50 -26.15
CA HIS A 110 -12.08 -25.32 -26.86
C HIS A 110 -13.61 -25.20 -26.85
N PHE A 111 -14.32 -26.35 -26.73
CA PHE A 111 -15.78 -26.38 -26.65
C PHE A 111 -16.29 -26.23 -25.20
N LEU A 112 -15.51 -26.66 -24.21
CA LEU A 112 -15.80 -26.46 -22.78
C LEU A 112 -15.24 -25.14 -22.27
N ASP A 113 -14.20 -24.60 -22.88
CA ASP A 113 -13.68 -23.28 -22.62
C ASP A 113 -14.59 -22.20 -23.26
N ARG A 114 -15.84 -22.19 -22.78
CA ARG A 114 -16.67 -21.01 -22.89
C ARG A 114 -16.40 -20.16 -21.66
N PRO A 115 -15.55 -19.11 -21.78
CA PRO A 115 -15.18 -18.27 -20.62
C PRO A 115 -16.32 -17.32 -20.22
N GLN A 116 -17.58 -17.66 -20.48
CA GLN A 116 -18.69 -16.73 -20.32
C GLN A 116 -19.41 -16.77 -18.96
N ALA A 117 -19.17 -17.79 -18.14
CA ALA A 117 -19.85 -17.85 -16.84
C ALA A 117 -18.98 -17.45 -15.65
N SER A 118 -17.63 -17.64 -15.74
CA SER A 118 -16.74 -17.32 -14.62
C SER A 118 -16.36 -15.84 -14.58
N ASP A 119 -16.12 -15.20 -15.73
CA ASP A 119 -15.73 -13.80 -15.77
C ASP A 119 -16.86 -12.89 -15.27
N GLY A 120 -18.10 -13.16 -15.64
CA GLY A 120 -19.24 -12.40 -15.14
C GLY A 120 -19.47 -12.55 -13.64
N GLN A 121 -19.30 -13.76 -13.11
CA GLN A 121 -19.44 -14.00 -11.66
C GLN A 121 -18.29 -13.39 -10.85
N VAL A 122 -17.06 -13.51 -11.35
CA VAL A 122 -15.88 -12.89 -10.72
C VAL A 122 -16.01 -11.36 -10.74
N HIS A 123 -16.48 -10.79 -11.87
CA HIS A 123 -16.70 -9.35 -11.98
C HIS A 123 -17.80 -8.88 -11.03
N GLN A 124 -18.93 -9.58 -10.96
CA GLN A 124 -20.04 -9.28 -10.05
C GLN A 124 -19.64 -9.40 -8.58
N LEU A 125 -18.84 -10.43 -8.23
CA LEU A 125 -18.32 -10.61 -6.88
C LEU A 125 -17.33 -9.48 -6.52
N SER A 126 -16.46 -9.09 -7.47
CA SER A 126 -15.52 -7.97 -7.28
C SER A 126 -16.27 -6.65 -7.05
N GLU A 127 -17.34 -6.41 -7.78
CA GLU A 127 -18.20 -5.23 -7.63
C GLU A 127 -18.88 -5.22 -6.25
N GLN A 128 -19.47 -6.36 -5.82
CA GLN A 128 -20.08 -6.49 -4.50
C GLN A 128 -19.07 -6.28 -3.36
N VAL A 129 -17.85 -6.80 -3.50
CA VAL A 129 -16.76 -6.59 -2.52
C VAL A 129 -16.35 -5.12 -2.47
N SER A 130 -16.30 -4.43 -3.62
CA SER A 130 -15.98 -3.01 -3.68
C SER A 130 -17.09 -2.17 -3.01
N GLU A 131 -18.36 -2.48 -3.27
CA GLU A 131 -19.49 -1.81 -2.64
C GLU A 131 -19.51 -2.02 -1.12
N LEU A 132 -19.22 -3.25 -0.66
CA LEU A 132 -19.14 -3.54 0.76
C LEU A 132 -18.00 -2.76 1.44
N LYS A 133 -16.83 -2.67 0.80
CA LYS A 133 -15.70 -1.86 1.28
C LYS A 133 -16.08 -0.37 1.37
N GLU A 134 -16.78 0.16 0.36
CA GLU A 134 -17.27 1.54 0.37
C GLU A 134 -18.21 1.79 1.55
N MET A 135 -19.22 0.93 1.76
CA MET A 135 -20.14 1.03 2.89
C MET A 135 -19.42 0.96 4.23
N MET A 136 -18.47 0.03 4.38
CA MET A 136 -17.68 -0.14 5.59
C MET A 136 -16.81 1.10 5.86
N MET A 137 -16.15 1.63 4.82
CA MET A 137 -15.35 2.86 4.92
C MET A 137 -16.21 4.03 5.41
N LEU A 138 -17.34 4.28 4.76
CA LEU A 138 -18.22 5.38 5.13
C LEU A 138 -18.72 5.25 6.58
N ALA A 139 -19.08 4.04 7.02
CA ALA A 139 -19.52 3.77 8.38
C ALA A 139 -18.40 3.97 9.42
N LEU A 140 -17.15 3.68 9.07
CA LEU A 140 -16.00 3.86 9.97
C LEU A 140 -15.55 5.32 10.03
N LEU A 141 -15.73 6.12 8.96
CA LEU A 141 -15.40 7.55 8.98
C LEU A 141 -16.29 8.35 9.94
N ASP A 142 -17.47 7.87 10.27
CA ASP A 142 -18.39 8.52 11.21
C ASP A 142 -18.08 8.17 12.69
N LYS A 143 -17.03 7.37 12.95
CA LYS A 143 -16.64 7.01 14.32
C LYS A 143 -15.89 8.16 15.01
N GLU A 144 -16.08 8.27 16.32
CA GLU A 144 -15.41 9.29 17.15
C GLU A 144 -13.89 9.04 17.26
N GLU A 145 -13.48 7.76 17.24
CA GLU A 145 -12.09 7.36 17.42
C GLU A 145 -11.28 7.57 16.15
N ALA A 146 -10.19 8.33 16.24
CA ALA A 146 -9.29 8.60 15.10
C ALA A 146 -8.71 7.31 14.50
N THR A 147 -8.47 6.28 15.31
CA THR A 147 -7.97 4.97 14.84
C THR A 147 -8.96 4.27 13.91
N GLU A 148 -10.25 4.37 14.17
CA GLU A 148 -11.29 3.79 13.32
C GLU A 148 -11.42 4.58 12.01
N ARG A 149 -11.37 5.93 12.09
CA ARG A 149 -11.35 6.77 10.89
C ARG A 149 -10.10 6.55 10.03
N LEU A 150 -8.94 6.32 10.66
CA LEU A 150 -7.72 5.95 9.94
C LEU A 150 -7.84 4.59 9.24
N LYS A 151 -8.43 3.58 9.89
CA LYS A 151 -8.76 2.29 9.25
C LYS A 151 -9.69 2.48 8.06
N ALA A 152 -10.72 3.34 8.20
CA ALA A 152 -11.63 3.66 7.12
C ALA A 152 -10.90 4.17 5.88
N VAL A 153 -10.03 5.15 6.06
CA VAL A 153 -9.23 5.70 4.96
C VAL A 153 -8.34 4.61 4.33
N ASN A 154 -7.73 3.74 5.13
CA ASN A 154 -6.88 2.66 4.62
C ASN A 154 -7.64 1.60 3.81
N LEU A 155 -8.98 1.47 3.97
CA LEU A 155 -9.79 0.58 3.13
C LEU A 155 -9.82 0.99 1.66
N THR A 156 -9.53 2.27 1.34
CA THR A 156 -9.43 2.74 -0.05
C THR A 156 -8.18 2.23 -0.76
N ARG A 157 -7.14 1.82 0.00
CA ARG A 157 -5.95 1.21 -0.58
C ARG A 157 -6.33 -0.10 -1.26
N GLY A 158 -5.99 -0.21 -2.52
CA GLY A 158 -6.33 -1.39 -3.34
C GLY A 158 -7.73 -1.36 -3.96
N MET A 159 -8.43 -0.22 -3.94
CA MET A 159 -9.53 0.05 -4.85
C MET A 159 -8.95 0.59 -6.16
N ASN A 160 -9.22 -0.09 -7.27
CA ASN A 160 -8.77 0.36 -8.60
C ASN A 160 -9.49 1.64 -9.02
N GLU A 161 -10.75 1.76 -8.63
CA GLU A 161 -11.60 2.92 -8.86
C GLU A 161 -12.33 3.26 -7.56
N VAL A 162 -12.51 4.55 -7.33
CA VAL A 162 -13.27 5.05 -6.18
C VAL A 162 -14.52 5.76 -6.69
N SER A 163 -15.64 5.52 -6.02
CA SER A 163 -16.88 6.21 -6.34
C SER A 163 -16.77 7.71 -5.97
N THR A 164 -17.65 8.50 -6.58
CA THR A 164 -17.76 9.91 -6.22
C THR A 164 -18.06 10.12 -4.72
N LYS A 165 -18.80 9.18 -4.10
CA LYS A 165 -19.09 9.24 -2.66
C LYS A 165 -17.83 9.05 -1.81
N VAL A 166 -16.98 8.07 -2.16
CA VAL A 166 -15.70 7.83 -1.49
C VAL A 166 -14.79 9.05 -1.64
N THR A 167 -14.66 9.58 -2.86
CA THR A 167 -13.85 10.78 -3.12
C THR A 167 -14.32 11.98 -2.29
N GLN A 168 -15.63 12.23 -2.23
CA GLN A 168 -16.20 13.31 -1.41
C GLN A 168 -15.96 13.07 0.09
N ALA A 169 -16.07 11.83 0.56
CA ALA A 169 -15.78 11.49 1.95
C ALA A 169 -14.31 11.73 2.30
N LEU A 170 -13.37 11.32 1.41
CA LEU A 170 -11.95 11.57 1.59
C LEU A 170 -11.63 13.08 1.64
N PHE A 171 -12.23 13.89 0.75
CA PHE A 171 -12.04 15.35 0.79
C PHE A 171 -12.64 15.98 2.06
N ARG A 172 -13.78 15.47 2.54
CA ARG A 172 -14.33 15.93 3.82
C ARG A 172 -13.38 15.60 4.97
N THR A 173 -12.84 14.41 4.99
CA THR A 173 -11.86 13.95 5.98
C THR A 173 -10.58 14.80 5.90
N LEU A 174 -10.01 15.00 4.73
CA LEU A 174 -8.83 15.86 4.52
C LEU A 174 -9.06 17.28 5.04
N ASN A 175 -10.25 17.84 4.82
CA ASN A 175 -10.50 19.24 5.13
C ASN A 175 -11.00 19.51 6.56
N ASN A 176 -11.60 18.50 7.22
CA ASN A 176 -12.32 18.77 8.46
C ASN A 176 -12.03 17.76 9.59
N ASP A 177 -11.24 16.70 9.37
CA ASP A 177 -10.93 15.79 10.47
C ASP A 177 -10.08 16.47 11.54
N GLU A 178 -10.41 16.26 12.79
CA GLU A 178 -9.69 16.86 13.92
C GLU A 178 -8.25 16.34 14.04
N ASN A 179 -8.03 15.08 13.63
CA ASN A 179 -6.74 14.41 13.74
C ASN A 179 -5.92 14.64 12.47
N VAL A 180 -4.75 15.24 12.61
CA VAL A 180 -3.81 15.53 11.52
C VAL A 180 -3.39 14.28 10.76
N ASN A 181 -3.18 13.15 11.45
CA ASN A 181 -2.78 11.91 10.79
C ASN A 181 -3.90 11.34 9.92
N VAL A 182 -5.16 11.50 10.33
CA VAL A 182 -6.31 11.09 9.51
C VAL A 182 -6.42 12.00 8.27
N ARG A 183 -6.17 13.30 8.40
CA ARG A 183 -6.10 14.23 7.25
C ARG A 183 -4.97 13.84 6.28
N LEU A 184 -3.78 13.55 6.79
CA LEU A 184 -2.64 13.10 5.96
C LEU A 184 -2.94 11.77 5.25
N ALA A 185 -3.54 10.82 5.95
CA ALA A 185 -3.95 9.56 5.34
C ALA A 185 -5.00 9.77 4.23
N ALA A 186 -5.95 10.68 4.42
CA ALA A 186 -6.94 11.03 3.40
C ALA A 186 -6.28 11.66 2.15
N LEU A 187 -5.27 12.50 2.34
CA LEU A 187 -4.46 13.07 1.24
C LEU A 187 -3.72 11.95 0.48
N GLU A 188 -3.06 11.05 1.22
CA GLU A 188 -2.37 9.89 0.64
C GLU A 188 -3.33 9.00 -0.15
N ALA A 189 -4.55 8.78 0.38
CA ALA A 189 -5.58 7.98 -0.28
C ALA A 189 -6.12 8.63 -1.56
N LEU A 190 -6.09 9.95 -1.69
CA LEU A 190 -6.47 10.70 -2.89
C LEU A 190 -5.36 10.74 -3.95
N THR A 191 -4.10 10.57 -3.55
CA THR A 191 -2.93 10.69 -4.44
C THR A 191 -2.99 9.79 -5.69
N PRO A 192 -3.38 8.50 -5.63
CA PRO A 192 -3.46 7.65 -6.81
C PRO A 192 -4.46 8.14 -7.88
N TYR A 193 -5.42 8.98 -7.49
CA TYR A 193 -6.50 9.47 -8.36
C TYR A 193 -6.24 10.87 -8.92
N THR A 194 -5.05 11.43 -8.70
CA THR A 194 -4.64 12.77 -9.19
C THR A 194 -4.53 12.86 -10.72
N GLY A 195 -4.67 11.75 -11.44
CA GLY A 195 -4.90 11.75 -12.89
C GLY A 195 -6.19 12.47 -13.31
N ASP A 196 -7.23 12.49 -12.46
CA ASP A 196 -8.46 13.25 -12.68
C ASP A 196 -8.24 14.73 -12.34
N GLU A 197 -8.47 15.62 -13.30
CA GLU A 197 -8.33 17.07 -13.13
C GLU A 197 -9.21 17.63 -12.01
N ARG A 198 -10.43 17.10 -11.85
CA ARG A 198 -11.35 17.53 -10.79
C ARG A 198 -10.80 17.25 -9.39
N ILE A 199 -10.08 16.14 -9.24
CA ILE A 199 -9.42 15.81 -7.97
C ILE A 199 -8.27 16.77 -7.71
N ARG A 200 -7.44 17.08 -8.72
CA ARG A 200 -6.36 18.06 -8.56
C ARG A 200 -6.90 19.43 -8.18
N GLU A 201 -7.93 19.92 -8.86
CA GLU A 201 -8.56 21.20 -8.52
C GLU A 201 -9.09 21.25 -7.07
N GLU A 202 -9.71 20.15 -6.60
CA GLU A 202 -10.22 20.10 -5.23
C GLU A 202 -9.07 20.03 -4.20
N LEU A 203 -7.96 19.34 -4.53
CA LEU A 203 -6.75 19.36 -3.72
C LEU A 203 -6.17 20.78 -3.60
N VAL A 204 -6.12 21.54 -4.72
CA VAL A 204 -5.69 22.95 -4.69
C VAL A 204 -6.60 23.78 -3.79
N ARG A 205 -7.91 23.60 -3.87
CA ARG A 205 -8.88 24.26 -2.98
C ARG A 205 -8.70 23.87 -1.51
N SER A 206 -8.26 22.63 -1.26
CA SER A 206 -8.01 22.13 0.09
C SER A 206 -6.80 22.80 0.76
N ILE A 207 -5.82 23.30 0.01
CA ILE A 207 -4.65 24.00 0.55
C ILE A 207 -5.07 25.15 1.48
N GLY A 208 -6.02 25.97 1.03
CA GLY A 208 -6.49 27.14 1.79
C GLY A 208 -7.36 26.77 3.01
N LYS A 209 -7.79 25.54 3.15
CA LYS A 209 -8.63 25.07 4.27
C LYS A 209 -7.80 24.47 5.41
N GLN A 210 -6.50 24.25 5.19
CA GLN A 210 -5.66 23.59 6.17
C GLN A 210 -5.10 24.58 7.20
N ASP A 211 -5.22 24.21 8.46
CA ASP A 211 -4.64 24.89 9.62
C ASP A 211 -3.35 24.20 10.12
N SER A 212 -3.16 22.92 9.78
CA SER A 212 -1.97 22.17 10.16
C SER A 212 -0.80 22.41 9.21
N PRO A 213 0.36 22.88 9.71
CA PRO A 213 1.57 23.06 8.92
C PRO A 213 2.02 21.77 8.20
N LEU A 214 1.83 20.60 8.82
CA LEU A 214 2.19 19.31 8.22
C LEU A 214 1.32 18.98 7.00
N VAL A 215 0.01 19.22 7.07
CA VAL A 215 -0.90 18.98 5.94
C VAL A 215 -0.66 19.99 4.83
N GLN A 216 -0.37 21.27 5.18
CA GLN A 216 0.01 22.29 4.21
C GLN A 216 1.28 21.89 3.44
N LEU A 217 2.29 21.40 4.16
CA LEU A 217 3.52 20.92 3.55
C LEU A 217 3.27 19.72 2.63
N ALA A 218 2.54 18.71 3.10
CA ALA A 218 2.24 17.53 2.30
C ALA A 218 1.47 17.86 1.01
N LEU A 219 0.52 18.82 1.08
CA LEU A 219 -0.18 19.32 -0.11
C LEU A 219 0.77 20.06 -1.05
N ALA A 220 1.67 20.91 -0.52
CA ALA A 220 2.64 21.63 -1.33
C ALA A 220 3.60 20.68 -2.07
N GLU A 221 4.11 19.66 -1.38
CA GLU A 221 4.95 18.61 -1.97
C GLU A 221 4.21 17.82 -3.06
N LEU A 222 2.95 17.48 -2.82
CA LEU A 222 2.13 16.80 -3.82
C LEU A 222 1.90 17.69 -5.06
N MET A 223 1.58 18.98 -4.87
CA MET A 223 1.40 19.91 -5.99
C MET A 223 2.70 20.09 -6.79
N ALA A 224 3.84 20.15 -6.12
CA ALA A 224 5.15 20.19 -6.78
C ALA A 224 5.44 18.91 -7.58
N ALA A 225 5.15 17.76 -7.01
CA ALA A 225 5.32 16.48 -7.70
C ALA A 225 4.42 16.35 -8.94
N LEU A 226 3.21 16.90 -8.89
CA LEU A 226 2.26 16.92 -10.01
C LEU A 226 2.52 18.07 -11.00
N GLN A 227 3.45 18.98 -10.72
CA GLN A 227 3.65 20.22 -11.47
C GLN A 227 2.37 21.06 -11.63
N GLU A 228 1.53 21.07 -10.57
CA GLU A 228 0.22 21.71 -10.57
C GLU A 228 0.34 23.23 -10.31
N LYS A 229 0.59 23.98 -11.37
CA LYS A 229 0.82 25.43 -11.31
C LYS A 229 -0.36 26.24 -10.79
N SER A 230 -1.58 25.72 -10.89
CA SER A 230 -2.77 26.40 -10.35
C SER A 230 -2.77 26.51 -8.81
N SER A 231 -1.89 25.76 -8.14
CA SER A 231 -1.69 25.83 -6.69
C SER A 231 -0.85 27.02 -6.21
N LEU A 232 -0.11 27.67 -7.10
CA LEU A 232 0.88 28.71 -6.75
C LEU A 232 0.27 29.85 -5.90
N ASP A 233 -0.89 30.35 -6.28
CA ASP A 233 -1.57 31.42 -5.54
C ASP A 233 -1.98 30.98 -4.13
N ALA A 234 -2.42 29.74 -3.97
CA ALA A 234 -2.80 29.19 -2.67
C ALA A 234 -1.59 28.99 -1.77
N LEU A 235 -0.47 28.48 -2.32
CA LEU A 235 0.79 28.31 -1.59
C LEU A 235 1.41 29.65 -1.21
N GLN A 236 1.35 30.66 -2.08
CA GLN A 236 1.83 32.02 -1.77
C GLN A 236 1.08 32.65 -0.59
N LYS A 237 -0.21 32.35 -0.43
CA LYS A 237 -0.99 32.83 0.74
C LYS A 237 -0.49 32.20 2.05
N ILE A 238 -0.05 30.95 2.02
CA ILE A 238 0.53 30.28 3.20
C ILE A 238 1.88 30.94 3.57
N LEU A 239 2.72 31.25 2.58
CA LEU A 239 3.99 31.93 2.82
C LEU A 239 3.81 33.31 3.50
N ASN A 240 2.75 34.03 3.13
CA ASN A 240 2.43 35.36 3.67
C ASN A 240 1.69 35.28 5.01
N ASN A 241 1.42 34.07 5.54
CA ASN A 241 0.75 33.95 6.83
C ASN A 241 1.78 33.90 7.95
N ASP A 242 1.67 34.85 8.88
CA ASP A 242 2.57 34.96 10.03
C ASP A 242 2.51 33.77 11.00
N ARG A 243 1.42 32.98 10.96
CA ARG A 243 1.26 31.80 11.80
C ARG A 243 1.96 30.57 11.24
N THR A 244 2.41 30.61 9.99
CA THR A 244 3.11 29.47 9.37
C THR A 244 4.56 29.43 9.88
N PRO A 245 5.02 28.32 10.45
CA PRO A 245 6.39 28.17 10.92
C PRO A 245 7.40 28.37 9.78
N GLU A 246 8.54 29.01 10.08
CA GLU A 246 9.57 29.34 9.09
C GLU A 246 10.13 28.10 8.38
N ALA A 247 10.25 26.97 9.09
CA ALA A 247 10.69 25.70 8.48
C ALA A 247 9.70 25.21 7.39
N VAL A 248 8.40 25.40 7.60
CA VAL A 248 7.35 25.05 6.62
C VAL A 248 7.35 26.05 5.47
N LYS A 249 7.49 27.35 5.73
CA LYS A 249 7.62 28.36 4.68
C LYS A 249 8.76 28.02 3.72
N LYS A 250 9.95 27.71 4.26
CA LYS A 250 11.11 27.34 3.46
C LYS A 250 10.82 26.14 2.55
N LYS A 251 10.15 25.11 3.04
CA LYS A 251 9.78 23.93 2.25
C LYS A 251 8.74 24.24 1.18
N ILE A 252 7.77 25.10 1.48
CA ILE A 252 6.79 25.55 0.50
C ILE A 252 7.47 26.41 -0.59
N GLU A 253 8.43 27.26 -0.24
CA GLU A 253 9.23 28.00 -1.21
C GLU A 253 10.00 27.06 -2.15
N GLU A 254 10.65 26.01 -1.61
CA GLU A 254 11.31 24.97 -2.42
C GLU A 254 10.30 24.33 -3.39
N SER A 255 9.09 24.00 -2.93
CA SER A 255 8.02 23.43 -3.77
C SER A 255 7.56 24.35 -4.88
N ILE A 256 7.40 25.65 -4.59
CA ILE A 256 7.05 26.68 -5.59
C ILE A 256 8.16 26.83 -6.62
N LEU A 257 9.42 26.80 -6.20
CA LEU A 257 10.57 26.93 -7.10
C LEU A 257 10.63 25.79 -8.12
N VAL A 258 10.26 24.58 -7.71
CA VAL A 258 10.22 23.40 -8.61
C VAL A 258 9.11 23.54 -9.67
N MET A 259 8.02 24.25 -9.38
CA MET A 259 6.87 24.45 -10.29
C MET A 259 7.00 25.67 -11.19
N SER A 260 7.94 26.57 -10.90
CA SER A 260 8.13 27.84 -11.65
C SER A 260 8.97 27.62 -12.87
#